data_09479f9242ec136f7a5f269ae72a2155
#
_entry.id   09479f9242ec136f7a5f269ae72a2155
#
_cell.length_a   1.000
_cell.length_b   1.000
_cell.length_c   1.000
_cell.angle_alpha   90.00
_cell.angle_beta   90.00
_cell.angle_gamma   90.00
#
_symmetry.space_group_name_H-M   'P 1'
#
loop_
_entity.id
_entity.type
_entity.pdbx_description
1 polymer ?
#
loop_
_entity_poly.entity_id
_entity_poly.type
_entity_poly.pdbx_seq_one_letter_code
_entity_poly.pdbx_strand_id
1 'polypeptide(L)'
;MFTGIIRDKGKIISISEGDKSRRITMKTKIDLEPISIGASVACDGCCLTVVEKTQDTLTFDVGAETMDLTTLGDWEIDKCVNLETSLRMGDELGGHMVSGHVDGIAIVESVKPDGESWRFKIRVPDQFAQYISPKGSVALNGISLTVNEVEGAVFGVCIIPHTWDVTNIKSWDEGTRINLEVDQLARYVARILQK
;
A
#
# COMPACT_ATOMS: atom_id res chain seq x y z
N MET A 1 -2.47 -7.65 9.98
CA MET A 1 -2.74 -6.28 10.45
C MET A 1 -1.45 -5.49 10.38
N PHE A 2 -1.49 -4.26 9.90
CA PHE A 2 -0.37 -3.36 9.66
C PHE A 2 -0.71 -1.96 10.18
N THR A 3 0.24 -1.03 10.10
CA THR A 3 0.09 0.34 10.57
C THR A 3 0.09 1.37 9.44
N GLY A 4 0.54 0.99 8.26
CA GLY A 4 0.83 1.90 7.15
C GLY A 4 2.13 2.70 7.34
N ILE A 5 3.01 2.23 8.23
CA ILE A 5 4.36 2.78 8.40
C ILE A 5 5.34 1.88 7.66
N ILE A 6 5.83 2.35 6.54
CA ILE A 6 6.73 1.58 5.66
C ILE A 6 8.06 1.35 6.35
N ARG A 7 8.53 0.10 6.33
CA ARG A 7 9.78 -0.32 6.97
C ARG A 7 10.95 -0.38 5.98
N ASP A 8 10.67 -0.71 4.71
CA ASP A 8 11.68 -0.75 3.65
C ASP A 8 11.04 -0.60 2.27
N LYS A 9 11.86 -0.35 1.28
CA LYS A 9 11.54 -0.45 -0.15
C LYS A 9 12.19 -1.72 -0.71
N GLY A 10 11.40 -2.80 -0.80
CA GLY A 10 11.87 -4.02 -1.44
C GLY A 10 12.04 -3.83 -2.94
N LYS A 11 13.01 -4.52 -3.54
CA LYS A 11 13.24 -4.52 -4.98
C LYS A 11 12.88 -5.87 -5.56
N ILE A 12 12.02 -5.92 -6.57
CA ILE A 12 11.67 -7.14 -7.28
C ILE A 12 12.89 -7.63 -8.07
N ILE A 13 13.32 -8.85 -7.82
CA ILE A 13 14.48 -9.48 -8.50
C ILE A 13 14.10 -10.66 -9.38
N SER A 14 12.91 -11.23 -9.19
CA SER A 14 12.42 -12.33 -10.02
C SER A 14 10.90 -12.34 -10.03
N ILE A 15 10.34 -12.64 -11.20
CA ILE A 15 8.92 -12.93 -11.41
C ILE A 15 8.85 -14.20 -12.27
N SER A 16 8.09 -15.19 -11.83
CA SER A 16 7.76 -16.37 -12.64
C SER A 16 6.24 -16.48 -12.75
N GLU A 17 5.77 -16.71 -13.98
CA GLU A 17 4.36 -16.87 -14.30
C GLU A 17 3.92 -18.31 -14.04
N GLY A 18 2.79 -18.47 -13.34
CA GLY A 18 2.06 -19.73 -13.22
C GLY A 18 0.78 -19.71 -14.07
N ASP A 19 -0.04 -20.74 -13.98
CA ASP A 19 -1.29 -20.83 -14.78
C ASP A 19 -2.28 -19.70 -14.44
N LYS A 20 -2.44 -19.39 -13.17
CA LYS A 20 -3.29 -18.30 -12.65
C LYS A 20 -2.65 -17.58 -11.44
N SER A 21 -1.33 -17.49 -11.44
CA SER A 21 -0.59 -16.90 -10.33
C SER A 21 0.76 -16.42 -10.80
N ARG A 22 1.34 -15.51 -9.99
CA ARG A 22 2.73 -15.08 -10.14
C ARG A 22 3.49 -15.44 -8.88
N ARG A 23 4.69 -15.97 -9.04
CA ARG A 23 5.65 -16.09 -7.94
C ARG A 23 6.63 -14.94 -8.05
N ILE A 24 6.69 -14.11 -7.01
CA ILE A 24 7.46 -12.87 -6.98
C ILE A 24 8.49 -12.97 -5.86
N THR A 25 9.76 -12.75 -6.20
CA THR A 25 10.84 -12.66 -5.21
C THR A 25 11.36 -11.23 -5.12
N MET A 26 11.44 -10.71 -3.90
CA MET A 26 11.92 -9.36 -3.61
C MET A 26 13.12 -9.40 -2.71
N LYS A 27 14.13 -8.58 -3.01
CA LYS A 27 15.25 -8.30 -2.12
C LYS A 27 14.86 -7.16 -1.18
N THR A 28 15.24 -7.27 0.10
CA THR A 28 14.91 -6.27 1.14
C THR A 28 16.02 -6.13 2.16
N LYS A 29 16.03 -5.02 2.89
CA LYS A 29 16.91 -4.73 4.02
C LYS A 29 16.26 -4.98 5.37
N ILE A 30 14.96 -5.35 5.39
CA ILE A 30 14.30 -5.73 6.63
C ILE A 30 15.05 -6.93 7.24
N ASP A 31 15.18 -6.94 8.57
CA ASP A 31 15.65 -8.14 9.26
C ASP A 31 14.63 -9.27 9.06
N LEU A 32 15.03 -10.30 8.32
CA LEU A 32 14.19 -11.43 7.96
C LEU A 32 14.24 -12.57 8.99
N GLU A 33 15.15 -12.54 9.97
CA GLU A 33 15.26 -13.58 10.98
C GLU A 33 13.92 -13.82 11.70
N PRO A 34 13.23 -12.76 12.18
CA PRO A 34 11.98 -12.93 12.93
C PRO A 34 10.74 -13.18 12.04
N ILE A 35 10.87 -13.21 10.71
CA ILE A 35 9.76 -13.47 9.79
C ILE A 35 9.71 -14.97 9.48
N SER A 36 8.62 -15.63 9.86
CA SER A 36 8.41 -17.05 9.55
C SER A 36 7.84 -17.25 8.14
N ILE A 37 8.08 -18.41 7.52
CA ILE A 37 7.27 -18.86 6.38
C ILE A 37 5.82 -18.96 6.85
N GLY A 38 4.87 -18.47 6.03
CA GLY A 38 3.46 -18.31 6.39
C GLY A 38 3.14 -16.97 7.07
N ALA A 39 4.14 -16.14 7.41
CA ALA A 39 3.88 -14.79 7.92
C ALA A 39 3.33 -13.87 6.83
N SER A 40 2.58 -12.85 7.25
CA SER A 40 2.07 -11.81 6.34
C SER A 40 3.03 -10.63 6.28
N VAL A 41 3.24 -10.13 5.06
CA VAL A 41 3.95 -8.87 4.77
C VAL A 41 3.08 -8.04 3.84
N ALA A 42 2.88 -6.76 4.13
CA ALA A 42 2.23 -5.82 3.21
C ALA A 42 3.24 -5.39 2.14
N CYS A 43 2.88 -5.62 0.89
CA CYS A 43 3.65 -5.27 -0.30
C CYS A 43 2.85 -4.26 -1.12
N ASP A 44 3.29 -2.99 -1.20
CA ASP A 44 2.46 -1.87 -1.68
C ASP A 44 1.03 -1.91 -1.11
N GLY A 45 0.90 -2.20 0.19
CA GLY A 45 -0.37 -2.29 0.90
C GLY A 45 -1.13 -3.60 0.71
N CYS A 46 -0.70 -4.51 -0.15
CA CYS A 46 -1.33 -5.80 -0.31
C CYS A 46 -0.73 -6.83 0.67
N CYS A 47 -1.57 -7.44 1.50
CA CYS A 47 -1.15 -8.49 2.44
C CYS A 47 -0.82 -9.77 1.68
N LEU A 48 0.46 -10.12 1.63
CA LEU A 48 0.95 -11.34 0.99
C LEU A 48 1.56 -12.30 2.02
N THR A 49 1.43 -13.60 1.76
CA THR A 49 2.00 -14.64 2.59
C THR A 49 3.40 -15.01 2.11
N VAL A 50 4.38 -14.98 3.00
CA VAL A 50 5.75 -15.43 2.72
C VAL A 50 5.76 -16.94 2.50
N VAL A 51 6.14 -17.40 1.31
CA VAL A 51 6.25 -18.82 0.96
C VAL A 51 7.68 -19.35 0.97
N GLU A 52 8.65 -18.45 0.70
CA GLU A 52 10.09 -18.75 0.81
C GLU A 52 10.83 -17.51 1.31
N LYS A 53 11.94 -17.71 2.00
CA LYS A 53 12.86 -16.64 2.40
C LYS A 53 14.31 -17.11 2.36
N THR A 54 15.20 -16.16 2.13
CA THR A 54 16.65 -16.32 2.31
C THR A 54 17.15 -15.34 3.37
N GLN A 55 18.43 -15.03 3.35
CA GLN A 55 19.00 -14.03 4.27
C GLN A 55 18.53 -12.60 3.93
N ASP A 56 18.24 -12.31 2.66
CA ASP A 56 17.91 -10.94 2.17
C ASP A 56 16.76 -10.92 1.15
N THR A 57 16.05 -12.03 0.96
CA THR A 57 14.90 -12.09 0.03
C THR A 57 13.67 -12.71 0.66
N LEU A 58 12.51 -12.24 0.20
CA LEU A 58 11.19 -12.82 0.45
C LEU A 58 10.54 -13.21 -0.86
N THR A 59 9.87 -14.38 -0.87
CA THR A 59 9.11 -14.87 -2.03
C THR A 59 7.64 -15.02 -1.65
N PHE A 60 6.77 -14.62 -2.58
CA PHE A 60 5.33 -14.62 -2.44
C PHE A 60 4.68 -15.27 -3.66
N ASP A 61 3.59 -16.01 -3.44
CA ASP A 61 2.69 -16.46 -4.49
C ASP A 61 1.46 -15.52 -4.53
N VAL A 62 1.22 -14.90 -5.69
CA VAL A 62 0.15 -13.92 -5.92
C VAL A 62 -0.88 -14.53 -6.85
N GLY A 63 -2.12 -14.70 -6.36
CA GLY A 63 -3.22 -15.29 -7.14
C GLY A 63 -3.84 -14.29 -8.13
N ALA A 64 -4.60 -14.81 -9.11
CA ALA A 64 -5.24 -14.02 -10.17
C ALA A 64 -6.12 -12.90 -9.62
N GLU A 65 -6.98 -13.17 -8.63
CA GLU A 65 -7.86 -12.15 -8.05
C GLU A 65 -7.07 -10.96 -7.49
N THR A 66 -5.96 -11.23 -6.79
CA THR A 66 -5.09 -10.16 -6.26
C THR A 66 -4.45 -9.35 -7.39
N MET A 67 -4.01 -10.01 -8.47
CA MET A 67 -3.45 -9.34 -9.63
C MET A 67 -4.48 -8.46 -10.36
N ASP A 68 -5.72 -8.91 -10.45
CA ASP A 68 -6.80 -8.18 -11.13
C ASP A 68 -7.29 -6.95 -10.34
N LEU A 69 -7.30 -7.03 -9.01
CA LEU A 69 -7.82 -5.99 -8.12
C LEU A 69 -6.77 -4.97 -7.68
N THR A 70 -5.49 -5.25 -7.90
CA THR A 70 -4.38 -4.43 -7.41
C THR A 70 -3.39 -4.09 -8.52
N THR A 71 -2.42 -3.24 -8.20
CA THR A 71 -1.32 -2.94 -9.13
C THR A 71 -0.30 -4.08 -9.26
N LEU A 72 -0.45 -5.19 -8.54
CA LEU A 72 0.51 -6.30 -8.52
C LEU A 72 0.60 -7.01 -9.87
N GLY A 73 -0.49 -6.99 -10.65
CA GLY A 73 -0.49 -7.48 -12.03
C GLY A 73 0.44 -6.73 -12.98
N ASP A 74 0.73 -5.46 -12.69
CA ASP A 74 1.59 -4.60 -13.50
C ASP A 74 3.07 -4.60 -13.05
N TRP A 75 3.41 -5.40 -12.05
CA TRP A 75 4.77 -5.37 -11.52
C TRP A 75 5.77 -6.03 -12.45
N GLU A 76 6.95 -5.41 -12.52
CA GLU A 76 8.08 -5.84 -13.33
C GLU A 76 9.34 -5.99 -12.47
N ILE A 77 10.35 -6.66 -13.00
CA ILE A 77 11.68 -6.73 -12.38
C ILE A 77 12.22 -5.30 -12.21
N ASP A 78 12.99 -5.09 -11.14
CA ASP A 78 13.55 -3.80 -10.70
C ASP A 78 12.55 -2.81 -10.08
N LYS A 79 11.25 -3.09 -10.07
CA LYS A 79 10.28 -2.24 -9.35
C LYS A 79 10.58 -2.20 -7.85
N CYS A 80 10.50 -0.98 -7.28
CA CYS A 80 10.54 -0.76 -5.84
C CYS A 80 9.14 -0.83 -5.24
N VAL A 81 8.98 -1.65 -4.20
CA VAL A 81 7.72 -1.95 -3.51
C VAL A 81 7.83 -1.57 -2.05
N ASN A 82 6.87 -0.83 -1.51
CA ASN A 82 6.81 -0.54 -0.08
C ASN A 82 6.55 -1.82 0.71
N LEU A 83 7.32 -2.05 1.75
CA LEU A 83 7.22 -3.23 2.60
C LEU A 83 6.94 -2.85 4.04
N GLU A 84 6.00 -3.56 4.65
CA GLU A 84 5.72 -3.51 6.09
C GLU A 84 5.47 -4.93 6.61
N THR A 85 6.10 -5.29 7.72
CA THR A 85 5.84 -6.56 8.41
C THR A 85 4.58 -6.45 9.25
N SER A 86 3.87 -7.57 9.46
CA SER A 86 2.68 -7.56 10.31
C SER A 86 3.01 -7.15 11.74
N LEU A 87 2.08 -6.42 12.38
CA LEU A 87 2.13 -6.02 13.78
C LEU A 87 2.21 -7.23 14.71
N ARG A 88 2.98 -7.08 15.78
CA ARG A 88 3.03 -7.97 16.93
C ARG A 88 2.31 -7.36 18.11
N MET A 89 1.95 -8.20 19.08
CA MET A 89 1.41 -7.70 20.34
C MET A 89 2.43 -6.81 21.05
N GLY A 90 2.02 -5.57 21.34
CA GLY A 90 2.89 -4.57 21.99
C GLY A 90 3.59 -3.61 21.03
N ASP A 91 3.50 -3.82 19.73
CA ASP A 91 4.02 -2.86 18.75
C ASP A 91 3.22 -1.55 18.74
N GLU A 92 3.89 -0.45 18.39
CA GLU A 92 3.30 0.86 18.29
C GLU A 92 2.44 0.99 17.01
N LEU A 93 1.22 1.53 17.14
CA LEU A 93 0.34 1.88 16.03
C LEU A 93 0.64 3.33 15.58
N GLY A 94 1.74 3.54 14.86
CA GLY A 94 2.19 4.88 14.44
C GLY A 94 1.36 5.53 13.33
N GLY A 95 0.56 4.76 12.58
CA GLY A 95 -0.35 5.25 11.53
C GLY A 95 -1.81 5.02 11.90
N HIS A 96 -2.50 4.15 11.13
CA HIS A 96 -3.87 3.69 11.44
C HIS A 96 -3.96 2.17 11.24
N MET A 97 -5.12 1.59 11.53
CA MET A 97 -5.34 0.15 11.32
C MET A 97 -5.46 -0.17 9.83
N VAL A 98 -4.41 -0.75 9.26
CA VAL A 98 -4.34 -1.19 7.86
C VAL A 98 -4.41 -2.71 7.83
N SER A 99 -5.36 -3.26 7.04
CA SER A 99 -5.56 -4.71 6.95
C SER A 99 -4.63 -5.37 5.93
N GLY A 100 -4.20 -4.60 4.92
CA GLY A 100 -3.54 -5.11 3.74
C GLY A 100 -4.54 -5.66 2.70
N HIS A 101 -5.81 -5.31 2.84
CA HIS A 101 -6.88 -5.71 1.92
C HIS A 101 -7.23 -4.54 1.01
N VAL A 102 -6.51 -4.47 -0.10
CA VAL A 102 -6.67 -3.42 -1.11
C VAL A 102 -8.10 -3.42 -1.65
N ASP A 103 -8.75 -2.24 -1.61
CA ASP A 103 -10.13 -2.06 -2.11
C ASP A 103 -10.19 -1.88 -3.61
N GLY A 104 -9.14 -1.29 -4.17
CA GLY A 104 -9.05 -1.00 -5.59
C GLY A 104 -7.85 -0.13 -5.91
N ILE A 105 -7.86 0.41 -7.13
CA ILE A 105 -6.77 1.22 -7.66
C ILE A 105 -7.20 2.67 -7.69
N ALA A 106 -6.44 3.55 -7.06
CA ALA A 106 -6.52 4.99 -7.20
C ALA A 106 -5.52 5.49 -8.24
N ILE A 107 -5.73 6.71 -8.73
CA ILE A 107 -4.88 7.35 -9.74
C ILE A 107 -4.37 8.68 -9.20
N VAL A 108 -3.09 8.93 -9.36
CA VAL A 108 -2.49 10.24 -9.08
C VAL A 108 -2.95 11.22 -10.15
N GLU A 109 -3.68 12.27 -9.77
CA GLU A 109 -4.13 13.32 -10.70
C GLU A 109 -3.10 14.44 -10.87
N SER A 110 -2.41 14.76 -9.80
CA SER A 110 -1.34 15.77 -9.86
C SER A 110 -0.40 15.66 -8.68
N VAL A 111 0.83 16.11 -8.90
CA VAL A 111 1.86 16.27 -7.89
C VAL A 111 2.40 17.69 -7.97
N LYS A 112 2.46 18.41 -6.84
CA LYS A 112 2.99 19.77 -6.79
C LYS A 112 3.86 19.96 -5.56
N PRO A 113 5.03 20.62 -5.69
CA PRO A 113 5.79 21.06 -4.52
C PRO A 113 4.96 22.00 -3.64
N ASP A 114 5.09 21.86 -2.32
CA ASP A 114 4.42 22.69 -1.31
C ASP A 114 5.42 22.96 -0.16
N GLY A 115 6.25 23.99 -0.34
CA GLY A 115 7.42 24.23 0.53
C GLY A 115 8.41 23.09 0.47
N GLU A 116 8.72 22.49 1.61
CA GLU A 116 9.58 21.29 1.70
C GLU A 116 8.82 19.98 1.48
N SER A 117 7.50 20.05 1.29
CA SER A 117 6.60 18.92 1.13
C SER A 117 6.07 18.82 -0.30
N TRP A 118 5.26 17.81 -0.57
CA TRP A 118 4.60 17.60 -1.86
C TRP A 118 3.12 17.39 -1.63
N ARG A 119 2.31 18.09 -2.42
CA ARG A 119 0.85 17.93 -2.42
C ARG A 119 0.44 17.06 -3.60
N PHE A 120 -0.26 15.99 -3.30
CA PHE A 120 -0.85 15.10 -4.27
C PHE A 120 -2.35 15.28 -4.30
N LYS A 121 -2.94 15.25 -5.51
CA LYS A 121 -4.36 14.98 -5.72
C LYS A 121 -4.53 13.57 -6.21
N ILE A 122 -5.41 12.82 -5.58
CA ILE A 122 -5.64 11.40 -5.81
C ILE A 122 -7.10 11.20 -6.16
N ARG A 123 -7.37 10.55 -7.29
CA ARG A 123 -8.71 10.11 -7.68
C ARG A 123 -8.94 8.68 -7.28
N VAL A 124 -10.04 8.42 -6.61
CA VAL A 124 -10.52 7.07 -6.32
C VAL A 124 -11.71 6.72 -7.23
N PRO A 125 -12.00 5.43 -7.47
CA PRO A 125 -13.27 5.01 -8.06
C PRO A 125 -14.45 5.55 -7.24
N ASP A 126 -15.51 6.03 -7.90
CA ASP A 126 -16.64 6.73 -7.28
C ASP A 126 -17.28 5.96 -6.11
N GLN A 127 -17.29 4.64 -6.19
CA GLN A 127 -17.80 3.78 -5.12
C GLN A 127 -17.06 3.90 -3.79
N PHE A 128 -15.79 4.32 -3.81
CA PHE A 128 -14.97 4.50 -2.60
C PHE A 128 -14.98 5.93 -2.06
N ALA A 129 -15.48 6.91 -2.82
CA ALA A 129 -15.50 8.31 -2.41
C ALA A 129 -16.20 8.53 -1.05
N GLN A 130 -17.26 7.78 -0.77
CA GLN A 130 -18.03 7.86 0.47
C GLN A 130 -17.23 7.47 1.73
N TYR A 131 -16.11 6.76 1.59
CA TYR A 131 -15.26 6.32 2.70
C TYR A 131 -14.11 7.30 2.97
N ILE A 132 -13.91 8.30 2.11
CA ILE A 132 -12.83 9.27 2.22
C ILE A 132 -13.37 10.54 2.88
N SER A 133 -12.79 10.92 4.01
CA SER A 133 -13.24 12.08 4.78
C SER A 133 -12.07 13.02 5.07
N PRO A 134 -12.27 14.36 5.03
CA PRO A 134 -11.25 15.31 5.47
C PRO A 134 -10.79 14.98 6.89
N LYS A 135 -9.47 14.99 7.10
CA LYS A 135 -8.81 14.59 8.37
C LYS A 135 -8.94 13.12 8.74
N GLY A 136 -9.56 12.30 7.90
CA GLY A 136 -9.53 10.84 8.01
C GLY A 136 -8.20 10.26 7.54
N SER A 137 -8.07 8.94 7.70
CA SER A 137 -6.92 8.16 7.24
C SER A 137 -7.24 7.41 5.95
N VAL A 138 -6.22 7.19 5.14
CA VAL A 138 -6.26 6.34 3.95
C VAL A 138 -4.92 5.65 3.79
N ALA A 139 -4.89 4.43 3.29
CA ALA A 139 -3.63 3.79 2.91
C ALA A 139 -3.48 3.80 1.38
N LEU A 140 -2.37 4.36 0.89
CA LEU A 140 -1.99 4.40 -0.51
C LEU A 140 -0.67 3.66 -0.71
N ASN A 141 -0.66 2.59 -1.51
CA ASN A 141 0.46 1.64 -1.57
C ASN A 141 0.98 1.28 -0.17
N GLY A 142 0.08 1.07 0.78
CA GLY A 142 0.38 0.73 2.16
C GLY A 142 0.85 1.90 3.04
N ILE A 143 1.00 3.10 2.51
CA ILE A 143 1.42 4.28 3.29
C ILE A 143 0.19 4.87 3.98
N SER A 144 0.20 4.95 5.32
CA SER A 144 -0.81 5.66 6.10
C SER A 144 -0.70 7.16 5.88
N LEU A 145 -1.75 7.77 5.35
CA LEU A 145 -1.77 9.19 5.03
C LEU A 145 -3.02 9.86 5.60
N THR A 146 -2.87 11.12 6.00
CA THR A 146 -3.99 11.96 6.40
C THR A 146 -4.59 12.65 5.19
N VAL A 147 -5.89 12.53 5.01
CA VAL A 147 -6.66 13.23 3.99
C VAL A 147 -6.76 14.72 4.36
N ASN A 148 -6.40 15.61 3.44
CA ASN A 148 -6.52 17.06 3.64
C ASN A 148 -7.90 17.56 3.21
N GLU A 149 -8.10 17.74 1.91
CA GLU A 149 -9.36 18.15 1.30
C GLU A 149 -9.98 17.01 0.49
N VAL A 150 -11.30 17.06 0.33
CA VAL A 150 -12.05 16.09 -0.49
C VAL A 150 -13.01 16.86 -1.40
N GLU A 151 -13.00 16.55 -2.69
CA GLU A 151 -13.91 17.12 -3.70
C GLU A 151 -14.43 15.97 -4.58
N GLY A 152 -15.64 15.50 -4.32
CA GLY A 152 -16.21 14.34 -4.99
C GLY A 152 -15.36 13.08 -4.76
N ALA A 153 -14.86 12.50 -5.85
CA ALA A 153 -13.98 11.32 -5.81
C ALA A 153 -12.48 11.67 -5.82
N VAL A 154 -12.13 12.95 -5.62
CA VAL A 154 -10.74 13.42 -5.56
C VAL A 154 -10.44 13.93 -4.17
N PHE A 155 -9.29 13.55 -3.64
CA PHE A 155 -8.83 14.07 -2.36
C PHE A 155 -7.35 14.46 -2.41
N GLY A 156 -6.95 15.30 -1.47
CA GLY A 156 -5.58 15.76 -1.32
C GLY A 156 -4.87 15.07 -0.16
N VAL A 157 -3.57 14.81 -0.34
CA VAL A 157 -2.66 14.44 0.74
C VAL A 157 -1.38 15.28 0.65
N CYS A 158 -0.77 15.54 1.81
CA CYS A 158 0.50 16.26 1.88
C CYS A 158 1.60 15.31 2.36
N ILE A 159 2.67 15.19 1.59
CA ILE A 159 3.77 14.25 1.84
C ILE A 159 4.97 15.02 2.38
N ILE A 160 5.36 14.71 3.60
CA ILE A 160 6.53 15.28 4.27
C ILE A 160 7.84 14.67 3.73
N PRO A 161 8.99 15.36 3.88
CA PRO A 161 10.27 14.88 3.36
C PRO A 161 10.64 13.47 3.81
N HIS A 162 10.39 13.13 5.06
CA HIS A 162 10.68 11.77 5.57
C HIS A 162 9.91 10.70 4.78
N THR A 163 8.59 10.84 4.62
CA THR A 163 7.77 9.88 3.85
C THR A 163 8.21 9.80 2.40
N TRP A 164 8.54 10.94 1.81
CA TRP A 164 9.10 11.03 0.46
C TRP A 164 10.39 10.19 0.30
N ASP A 165 11.26 10.20 1.30
CA ASP A 165 12.56 9.52 1.24
C ASP A 165 12.47 8.01 1.49
N VAL A 166 11.61 7.59 2.43
CA VAL A 166 11.59 6.20 2.90
C VAL A 166 10.59 5.32 2.15
N THR A 167 9.72 5.88 1.28
CA THR A 167 8.71 5.15 0.51
C THR A 167 8.94 5.26 -0.99
N ASN A 168 8.16 4.49 -1.78
CA ASN A 168 8.24 4.56 -3.25
C ASN A 168 7.48 5.74 -3.86
N ILE A 169 6.94 6.65 -3.04
CA ILE A 169 6.11 7.79 -3.49
C ILE A 169 6.85 8.76 -4.44
N LYS A 170 8.18 8.79 -4.39
CA LYS A 170 9.01 9.56 -5.33
C LYS A 170 8.80 9.19 -6.81
N SER A 171 8.34 7.97 -7.07
CA SER A 171 8.07 7.47 -8.41
C SER A 171 6.64 7.73 -8.88
N TRP A 172 5.82 8.44 -8.09
CA TRP A 172 4.44 8.70 -8.44
C TRP A 172 4.33 10.02 -9.20
N ASP A 173 3.98 9.92 -10.47
CA ASP A 173 3.66 11.04 -11.35
C ASP A 173 2.17 11.03 -11.70
N GLU A 174 1.70 12.05 -12.40
CA GLU A 174 0.33 12.11 -12.95
C GLU A 174 0.04 10.86 -13.80
N GLY A 175 -1.09 10.22 -13.56
CA GLY A 175 -1.49 8.95 -14.17
C GLY A 175 -0.99 7.69 -13.46
N THR A 176 -0.11 7.80 -12.45
CA THR A 176 0.35 6.63 -11.70
C THR A 176 -0.81 5.93 -11.01
N ARG A 177 -0.90 4.61 -11.21
CA ARG A 177 -1.85 3.71 -10.55
C ARG A 177 -1.27 3.27 -9.20
N ILE A 178 -2.04 3.38 -8.13
CA ILE A 178 -1.64 3.06 -6.76
C ILE A 178 -2.72 2.25 -6.05
N ASN A 179 -2.33 1.31 -5.20
CA ASN A 179 -3.26 0.52 -4.39
C ASN A 179 -3.92 1.42 -3.34
N LEU A 180 -5.23 1.32 -3.23
CA LEU A 180 -6.05 2.02 -2.26
C LEU A 180 -6.61 1.04 -1.23
N GLU A 181 -6.44 1.34 0.06
CA GLU A 181 -7.24 0.75 1.13
C GLU A 181 -7.90 1.89 1.91
N VAL A 182 -9.24 1.87 2.01
CA VAL A 182 -9.99 2.82 2.84
C VAL A 182 -9.89 2.44 4.32
N ASP A 183 -10.03 3.42 5.20
CA ASP A 183 -10.07 3.15 6.65
C ASP A 183 -11.19 2.15 6.98
N GLN A 184 -10.84 1.07 7.68
CA GLN A 184 -11.79 0.02 8.06
C GLN A 184 -12.98 0.55 8.87
N LEU A 185 -12.77 1.57 9.71
CA LEU A 185 -13.84 2.19 10.48
C LEU A 185 -14.86 2.84 9.56
N ALA A 186 -14.41 3.55 8.51
CA ALA A 186 -15.32 4.15 7.52
C ALA A 186 -16.17 3.08 6.81
N ARG A 187 -15.57 1.93 6.48
CA ARG A 187 -16.26 0.79 5.84
C ARG A 187 -17.35 0.22 6.73
N TYR A 188 -17.06 -0.05 8.00
CA TYR A 188 -18.05 -0.61 8.93
C TYR A 188 -19.16 0.39 9.25
N VAL A 189 -18.85 1.67 9.45
CA VAL A 189 -19.84 2.72 9.68
C VAL A 189 -20.78 2.84 8.47
N ALA A 190 -20.25 2.91 7.26
CA ALA A 190 -21.07 2.98 6.04
C ALA A 190 -21.99 1.75 5.91
N ARG A 191 -21.49 0.54 6.19
CA ARG A 191 -22.31 -0.68 6.12
C ARG A 191 -23.46 -0.69 7.14
N ILE A 192 -23.25 -0.14 8.33
CA ILE A 192 -24.28 -0.04 9.37
C ILE A 192 -25.35 0.98 8.98
N LEU A 193 -24.97 2.07 8.32
CA LEU A 193 -25.88 3.14 7.91
C LEU A 193 -26.68 2.82 6.64
N GLN A 194 -26.28 1.84 5.85
CA GLN A 194 -26.99 1.37 4.65
C GLN A 194 -28.19 0.45 4.97
N LYS A 195 -28.97 0.75 6.00
CA LYS A 195 -30.19 -0.01 6.35
C LYS A 195 -31.37 0.45 5.54
#